data_1d23d86ffc1e50da5aa390abe54e9246
#
_entry.id   1d23d86ffc1e50da5aa390abe54e9246
#
_cell.length_a   1.000
_cell.length_b   1.000
_cell.length_c   1.000
_cell.angle_alpha   90.00
_cell.angle_beta   90.00
_cell.angle_gamma   90.00
#
_symmetry.space_group_name_H-M   'P 1'
#
loop_
_entity.id
_entity.type
_entity.pdbx_description
1 polymer ?
#
loop_
_entity_poly.entity_id
_entity_poly.type
_entity_poly.pdbx_seq_one_letter_code
_entity_poly.pdbx_strand_id
1 'polypeptide(L)'
;MSALLEVRNLGKHFAGLVAVRDVSFEIRENEILGLIGPNGAGKSTLVGLVSGTLTPSAGEIRFEGRSIRRVPAYQRARLGIGRTFQITRPFPGLTVLDNVAVGALFGKGKGESDLVRAREAARRCLEFVGLGRRIQDRADELSGPDRKRLELARALAMKPKLLLLDEVMAGLNHVEVDELAVVIRKVRDQGISILVIEHVIRAIKRLSHRLLVLHHGEKIADDQPDRVLADPAVIEAYLGKRPV
;
A
#
# COMPACT_ATOMS: atom_id res chain seq x y z
N MET A 1 19.31 2.53 10.99
CA MET A 1 18.74 2.30 9.67
C MET A 1 18.17 3.62 9.19
N SER A 2 18.44 4.02 7.95
CA SER A 2 17.92 5.28 7.38
C SER A 2 16.43 5.13 7.07
N ALA A 3 15.66 6.21 7.22
CA ALA A 3 14.27 6.24 6.81
C ALA A 3 14.17 6.23 5.28
N LEU A 4 13.41 5.29 4.72
CA LEU A 4 13.09 5.25 3.29
C LEU A 4 12.08 6.34 2.92
N LEU A 5 11.03 6.51 3.76
CA LEU A 5 10.04 7.57 3.66
C LEU A 5 9.98 8.35 4.96
N GLU A 6 10.00 9.67 4.87
CA GLU A 6 9.78 10.58 6.00
C GLU A 6 8.59 11.48 5.69
N VAL A 7 7.68 11.57 6.64
CA VAL A 7 6.51 12.46 6.60
C VAL A 7 6.57 13.38 7.81
N ARG A 8 6.53 14.70 7.60
CA ARG A 8 6.65 15.70 8.65
C ARG A 8 5.52 16.72 8.58
N ASN A 9 4.78 16.85 9.69
CA ASN A 9 3.69 17.81 9.89
C ASN A 9 2.70 17.86 8.70
N LEU A 10 2.36 16.67 8.16
CA LEU A 10 1.56 16.54 6.95
C LEU A 10 0.12 16.94 7.23
N GLY A 11 -0.41 17.84 6.39
CA GLY A 11 -1.78 18.32 6.46
C GLY A 11 -2.51 18.28 5.13
N LYS A 12 -3.81 17.98 5.16
CA LYS A 12 -4.70 18.04 4.01
C LYS A 12 -6.07 18.56 4.38
N HIS A 13 -6.48 19.61 3.66
CA HIS A 13 -7.83 20.21 3.75
C HIS A 13 -8.56 19.98 2.43
N PHE A 14 -9.86 19.70 2.52
CA PHE A 14 -10.81 19.70 1.39
C PHE A 14 -11.93 20.68 1.72
N ALA A 15 -11.92 21.86 1.08
CA ALA A 15 -12.82 22.94 1.45
C ALA A 15 -12.81 23.20 2.97
N GLY A 16 -13.91 22.96 3.69
CA GLY A 16 -14.01 23.13 5.14
C GLY A 16 -13.60 21.92 5.99
N LEU A 17 -13.27 20.77 5.35
CA LEU A 17 -12.95 19.53 6.06
C LEU A 17 -11.43 19.35 6.19
N VAL A 18 -10.93 19.17 7.41
CA VAL A 18 -9.54 18.75 7.69
C VAL A 18 -9.48 17.22 7.69
N ALA A 19 -8.94 16.64 6.62
CA ALA A 19 -8.85 15.19 6.47
C ALA A 19 -7.57 14.58 7.05
N VAL A 20 -6.48 15.36 7.11
CA VAL A 20 -5.22 15.00 7.76
C VAL A 20 -4.67 16.25 8.43
N ARG A 21 -4.28 16.14 9.71
CA ARG A 21 -3.79 17.23 10.54
C ARG A 21 -2.49 16.84 11.22
N ASP A 22 -1.43 17.54 10.88
CA ASP A 22 -0.12 17.48 11.55
C ASP A 22 0.45 16.05 11.75
N VAL A 23 0.28 15.19 10.75
CA VAL A 23 0.72 13.80 10.83
C VAL A 23 2.20 13.70 10.48
N SER A 24 2.99 13.13 11.42
CA SER A 24 4.41 12.86 11.24
C SER A 24 4.72 11.40 11.55
N PHE A 25 5.43 10.73 10.63
CA PHE A 25 5.90 9.35 10.78
C PHE A 25 7.03 9.06 9.78
N GLU A 26 7.66 7.92 9.95
CA GLU A 26 8.66 7.39 9.00
C GLU A 26 8.36 5.94 8.63
N ILE A 27 8.85 5.49 7.47
CA ILE A 27 8.93 4.09 7.10
C ILE A 27 10.40 3.77 6.87
N ARG A 28 10.90 2.74 7.54
CA ARG A 28 12.28 2.28 7.42
C ARG A 28 12.42 1.31 6.26
N GLU A 29 13.64 1.11 5.81
CA GLU A 29 13.93 0.04 4.85
C GLU A 29 13.56 -1.33 5.43
N ASN A 30 12.95 -2.17 4.61
CA ASN A 30 12.50 -3.52 4.99
C ASN A 30 11.43 -3.57 6.11
N GLU A 31 10.72 -2.47 6.33
CA GLU A 31 9.63 -2.39 7.30
C GLU A 31 8.28 -2.66 6.65
N ILE A 32 7.39 -3.36 7.36
CA ILE A 32 5.95 -3.35 7.12
C ILE A 32 5.33 -2.47 8.19
N LEU A 33 4.87 -1.28 7.80
CA LEU A 33 4.09 -0.37 8.63
C LEU A 33 2.61 -0.59 8.36
N GLY A 34 1.85 -1.00 9.37
CA GLY A 34 0.40 -1.07 9.29
C GLY A 34 -0.24 0.28 9.59
N LEU A 35 -1.19 0.69 8.78
CA LEU A 35 -1.99 1.91 8.99
C LEU A 35 -3.43 1.53 9.30
N ILE A 36 -3.86 1.80 10.52
CA ILE A 36 -5.19 1.48 11.01
C ILE A 36 -5.92 2.73 11.51
N GLY A 37 -7.21 2.59 11.78
CA GLY A 37 -8.09 3.65 12.29
C GLY A 37 -9.52 3.46 11.80
N PRO A 38 -10.52 4.08 12.44
CA PRO A 38 -11.92 4.02 12.03
C PRO A 38 -12.16 4.51 10.61
N ASN A 39 -13.37 4.28 10.08
CA ASN A 39 -13.78 4.88 8.81
C ASN A 39 -13.79 6.41 8.94
N GLY A 40 -13.30 7.09 7.90
CA GLY A 40 -13.18 8.55 7.93
C GLY A 40 -11.95 9.08 8.70
N ALA A 41 -11.10 8.22 9.27
CA ALA A 41 -9.90 8.66 10.03
C ALA A 41 -8.81 9.32 9.19
N GLY A 42 -8.90 9.33 7.85
CA GLY A 42 -7.92 9.96 6.96
C GLY A 42 -6.93 9.00 6.31
N LYS A 43 -7.06 7.67 6.50
CA LYS A 43 -6.12 6.65 5.98
C LYS A 43 -5.92 6.72 4.47
N SER A 44 -6.99 6.67 3.69
CA SER A 44 -6.92 6.73 2.21
C SER A 44 -6.40 8.09 1.72
N THR A 45 -6.70 9.18 2.46
CA THR A 45 -6.12 10.50 2.20
C THR A 45 -4.61 10.47 2.42
N LEU A 46 -4.12 9.91 3.53
CA LEU A 46 -2.69 9.80 3.82
C LEU A 46 -1.96 9.00 2.73
N VAL A 47 -2.51 7.84 2.31
CA VAL A 47 -1.95 7.06 1.20
C VAL A 47 -1.99 7.84 -0.13
N GLY A 48 -3.07 8.59 -0.38
CA GLY A 48 -3.17 9.48 -1.54
C GLY A 48 -2.08 10.57 -1.55
N LEU A 49 -1.75 11.12 -0.39
CA LEU A 49 -0.67 12.09 -0.23
C LEU A 49 0.71 11.46 -0.45
N VAL A 50 0.96 10.27 0.08
CA VAL A 50 2.23 9.53 -0.11
C VAL A 50 2.39 9.08 -1.56
N SER A 51 1.33 8.58 -2.20
CA SER A 51 1.36 8.13 -3.61
C SER A 51 1.40 9.26 -4.63
N GLY A 52 1.08 10.51 -4.22
CA GLY A 52 1.04 11.67 -5.10
C GLY A 52 -0.24 11.82 -5.93
N THR A 53 -1.29 11.05 -5.62
CA THR A 53 -2.63 11.25 -6.19
C THR A 53 -3.35 12.44 -5.55
N LEU A 54 -2.89 12.86 -4.37
CA LEU A 54 -3.31 14.07 -3.68
C LEU A 54 -2.09 14.95 -3.38
N THR A 55 -2.28 16.27 -3.43
CA THR A 55 -1.25 17.24 -3.05
C THR A 55 -1.46 17.68 -1.60
N PRO A 56 -0.41 17.69 -0.75
CA PRO A 56 -0.49 18.17 0.62
C PRO A 56 -0.86 19.67 0.69
N SER A 57 -1.68 20.04 1.66
CA SER A 57 -1.93 21.44 2.00
C SER A 57 -0.80 22.02 2.86
N ALA A 58 -0.22 21.20 3.76
CA ALA A 58 0.91 21.57 4.62
C ALA A 58 1.85 20.39 4.82
N GLY A 59 3.03 20.66 5.37
CA GLY A 59 4.02 19.65 5.73
C GLY A 59 4.92 19.23 4.59
N GLU A 60 5.70 18.17 4.82
CA GLU A 60 6.75 17.69 3.93
C GLU A 60 6.69 16.16 3.80
N ILE A 61 7.01 15.65 2.60
CA ILE A 61 7.20 14.22 2.34
C ILE A 61 8.55 14.06 1.65
N ARG A 62 9.41 13.23 2.23
CA ARG A 62 10.71 12.87 1.65
C ARG A 62 10.78 11.39 1.38
N PHE A 63 11.30 11.03 0.23
CA PHE A 63 11.58 9.65 -0.17
C PHE A 63 13.06 9.53 -0.52
N GLU A 64 13.77 8.62 0.13
CA GLU A 64 15.23 8.50 0.03
C GLU A 64 15.93 9.87 0.28
N GLY A 65 15.49 10.61 1.30
CA GLY A 65 16.01 11.92 1.67
C GLY A 65 15.63 13.09 0.74
N ARG A 66 14.98 12.82 -0.42
CA ARG A 66 14.59 13.84 -1.39
C ARG A 66 13.13 14.25 -1.20
N SER A 67 12.84 15.55 -1.24
CA SER A 67 11.46 16.04 -1.20
C SER A 67 10.67 15.56 -2.41
N ILE A 68 9.50 14.96 -2.14
CA ILE A 68 8.54 14.54 -3.17
C ILE A 68 7.20 15.26 -3.03
N ARG A 69 7.12 16.30 -2.21
CA ARG A 69 5.86 17.02 -1.91
C ARG A 69 5.09 17.43 -3.17
N ARG A 70 5.78 17.94 -4.20
CA ARG A 70 5.19 18.42 -5.45
C ARG A 70 5.38 17.45 -6.62
N VAL A 71 5.94 16.27 -6.38
CA VAL A 71 6.19 15.27 -7.41
C VAL A 71 4.86 14.53 -7.71
N PRO A 72 4.39 14.50 -8.97
CA PRO A 72 3.14 13.83 -9.33
C PRO A 72 3.26 12.31 -9.25
N ALA A 73 2.11 11.61 -9.14
CA ALA A 73 2.04 10.17 -8.91
C ALA A 73 2.88 9.34 -9.88
N TYR A 74 2.82 9.63 -11.20
CA TYR A 74 3.57 8.87 -12.21
C TYR A 74 5.10 9.00 -12.05
N GLN A 75 5.58 10.16 -11.57
CA GLN A 75 7.00 10.33 -11.26
C GLN A 75 7.38 9.61 -9.97
N ARG A 76 6.51 9.61 -8.94
CA ARG A 76 6.74 8.82 -7.72
C ARG A 76 6.80 7.32 -8.01
N ALA A 77 5.98 6.84 -8.94
CA ALA A 77 6.07 5.47 -9.42
C ALA A 77 7.46 5.17 -10.03
N ARG A 78 7.99 6.06 -10.85
CA ARG A 78 9.35 5.95 -11.41
C ARG A 78 10.46 6.06 -10.35
N LEU A 79 10.21 6.75 -9.24
CA LEU A 79 11.14 6.77 -8.10
C LEU A 79 11.11 5.45 -7.31
N GLY A 80 10.07 4.64 -7.46
CA GLY A 80 9.92 3.35 -6.80
C GLY A 80 8.84 3.31 -5.72
N ILE A 81 7.82 4.17 -5.79
CA ILE A 81 6.62 4.07 -4.93
C ILE A 81 5.51 3.40 -5.73
N GLY A 82 5.25 2.12 -5.44
CA GLY A 82 4.14 1.36 -6.02
C GLY A 82 2.88 1.49 -5.15
N ARG A 83 1.69 1.36 -5.77
CA ARG A 83 0.42 1.35 -5.04
C ARG A 83 -0.55 0.36 -5.67
N THR A 84 -1.27 -0.39 -4.82
CA THR A 84 -2.50 -1.08 -5.20
C THR A 84 -3.71 -0.18 -4.95
N PHE A 85 -4.83 -0.49 -5.59
CA PHE A 85 -6.07 0.28 -5.43
C PHE A 85 -7.15 -0.59 -4.78
N GLN A 86 -7.98 0.01 -3.95
CA GLN A 86 -9.07 -0.67 -3.25
C GLN A 86 -10.03 -1.37 -4.24
N ILE A 87 -10.31 -0.73 -5.36
CA ILE A 87 -11.10 -1.33 -6.45
C ILE A 87 -10.15 -1.80 -7.55
N THR A 88 -10.00 -3.10 -7.65
CA THR A 88 -9.19 -3.74 -8.70
C THR A 88 -9.82 -3.48 -10.06
N ARG A 89 -9.11 -2.75 -10.92
CA ARG A 89 -9.51 -2.50 -12.31
C ARG A 89 -8.46 -3.07 -13.26
N PRO A 90 -8.62 -4.32 -13.68
CA PRO A 90 -7.76 -4.87 -14.74
C PRO A 90 -8.03 -4.11 -16.04
N PHE A 91 -7.04 -4.05 -16.90
CA PHE A 91 -7.24 -3.57 -18.26
C PHE A 91 -8.11 -4.59 -19.01
N PRO A 92 -9.34 -4.22 -19.40
CA PRO A 92 -10.25 -5.16 -20.05
C PRO A 92 -9.69 -5.57 -21.41
N GLY A 93 -9.96 -6.81 -21.80
CA GLY A 93 -9.48 -7.35 -23.06
C GLY A 93 -8.02 -7.80 -23.12
N LEU A 94 -7.22 -7.46 -22.10
CA LEU A 94 -5.84 -7.96 -21.98
C LEU A 94 -5.78 -9.25 -21.17
N THR A 95 -4.78 -10.08 -21.48
CA THR A 95 -4.44 -11.25 -20.68
C THR A 95 -3.93 -10.84 -19.29
N VAL A 96 -3.91 -11.79 -18.36
CA VAL A 96 -3.27 -11.64 -17.05
C VAL A 96 -1.80 -11.23 -17.21
N LEU A 97 -1.08 -11.86 -18.16
CA LEU A 97 0.31 -11.52 -18.47
C LEU A 97 0.46 -10.07 -18.94
N ASP A 98 -0.34 -9.64 -19.90
CA ASP A 98 -0.21 -8.30 -20.48
C ASP A 98 -0.64 -7.21 -19.48
N ASN A 99 -1.61 -7.49 -18.62
CA ASN A 99 -1.96 -6.61 -17.50
C ASN A 99 -0.77 -6.30 -16.61
N VAL A 100 0.04 -7.30 -16.28
CA VAL A 100 1.23 -7.13 -15.44
C VAL A 100 2.40 -6.53 -16.23
N ALA A 101 2.53 -6.87 -17.53
CA ALA A 101 3.56 -6.31 -18.40
C ALA A 101 3.46 -4.78 -18.53
N VAL A 102 2.25 -4.22 -18.52
CA VAL A 102 2.06 -2.75 -18.45
C VAL A 102 2.77 -2.17 -17.24
N GLY A 103 2.67 -2.80 -16.06
CA GLY A 103 3.40 -2.36 -14.86
C GLY A 103 4.92 -2.36 -15.06
N ALA A 104 5.45 -3.41 -15.71
CA ALA A 104 6.88 -3.51 -15.99
C ALA A 104 7.39 -2.45 -16.96
N LEU A 105 6.60 -2.12 -18.00
CA LEU A 105 6.95 -1.07 -18.99
C LEU A 105 7.07 0.32 -18.37
N PHE A 106 6.24 0.65 -17.38
CA PHE A 106 6.15 1.99 -16.80
C PHE A 106 6.70 2.10 -15.36
N GLY A 107 7.40 1.07 -14.88
CA GLY A 107 7.93 0.99 -13.53
C GLY A 107 9.13 1.90 -13.25
N LYS A 108 9.86 1.58 -12.19
CA LYS A 108 10.99 2.35 -11.67
C LYS A 108 12.02 2.68 -12.75
N GLY A 109 12.47 3.92 -12.76
CA GLY A 109 13.40 4.42 -13.78
C GLY A 109 12.70 4.60 -15.13
N LYS A 110 13.17 3.89 -16.14
CA LYS A 110 12.58 3.89 -17.49
C LYS A 110 11.63 2.70 -17.74
N GLY A 111 11.45 1.83 -16.73
CA GLY A 111 10.76 0.56 -16.91
C GLY A 111 11.55 -0.44 -17.79
N GLU A 112 10.88 -1.45 -18.30
CA GLU A 112 11.48 -2.37 -19.28
C GLU A 112 11.52 -1.72 -20.67
N SER A 113 12.57 -2.04 -21.42
CA SER A 113 12.84 -1.37 -22.71
C SER A 113 11.91 -1.82 -23.85
N ASP A 114 11.37 -3.01 -23.73
CA ASP A 114 10.52 -3.62 -24.77
C ASP A 114 9.49 -4.59 -24.15
N LEU A 115 8.51 -4.98 -24.96
CA LEU A 115 7.39 -5.83 -24.53
C LEU A 115 7.83 -7.26 -24.16
N VAL A 116 8.88 -7.80 -24.80
CA VAL A 116 9.37 -9.16 -24.51
C VAL A 116 9.92 -9.20 -23.08
N ARG A 117 10.80 -8.27 -22.72
CA ARG A 117 11.35 -8.16 -21.37
C ARG A 117 10.29 -7.82 -20.34
N ALA A 118 9.32 -6.97 -20.68
CA ALA A 118 8.19 -6.66 -19.83
C ALA A 118 7.34 -7.90 -19.53
N ARG A 119 7.06 -8.75 -20.52
CA ARG A 119 6.34 -10.02 -20.33
C ARG A 119 7.14 -11.03 -19.51
N GLU A 120 8.46 -11.10 -19.67
CA GLU A 120 9.31 -11.94 -18.83
C GLU A 120 9.29 -11.48 -17.35
N ALA A 121 9.40 -10.18 -17.11
CA ALA A 121 9.27 -9.61 -15.76
C ALA A 121 7.89 -9.88 -15.17
N ALA A 122 6.84 -9.72 -15.98
CA ALA A 122 5.46 -10.00 -15.60
C ALA A 122 5.25 -11.46 -15.21
N ARG A 123 5.79 -12.41 -15.98
CA ARG A 123 5.71 -13.85 -15.70
C ARG A 123 6.29 -14.17 -14.33
N ARG A 124 7.48 -13.66 -14.01
CA ARG A 124 8.11 -13.85 -12.69
C ARG A 124 7.23 -13.30 -11.56
N CYS A 125 6.64 -12.12 -11.75
CA CYS A 125 5.73 -11.57 -10.73
C CYS A 125 4.45 -12.40 -10.56
N LEU A 126 3.88 -12.92 -11.66
CA LEU A 126 2.69 -13.77 -11.63
C LEU A 126 2.96 -15.12 -10.97
N GLU A 127 4.10 -15.74 -11.24
CA GLU A 127 4.54 -16.96 -10.55
C GLU A 127 4.70 -16.72 -9.06
N PHE A 128 5.32 -15.59 -8.69
CA PHE A 128 5.54 -15.21 -7.29
C PHE A 128 4.23 -15.02 -6.50
N VAL A 129 3.20 -14.45 -7.12
CA VAL A 129 1.88 -14.27 -6.46
C VAL A 129 0.95 -15.48 -6.61
N GLY A 130 1.38 -16.55 -7.28
CA GLY A 130 0.62 -17.79 -7.45
C GLY A 130 -0.34 -17.79 -8.66
N LEU A 131 -0.17 -16.88 -9.62
CA LEU A 131 -0.97 -16.81 -10.85
C LEU A 131 -0.26 -17.37 -12.10
N GLY A 132 0.86 -18.09 -11.94
CA GLY A 132 1.67 -18.60 -13.05
C GLY A 132 0.93 -19.50 -14.03
N ARG A 133 -0.10 -20.25 -13.59
CA ARG A 133 -0.92 -21.11 -14.45
C ARG A 133 -2.01 -20.36 -15.23
N ARG A 134 -2.28 -19.10 -14.88
CA ARG A 134 -3.38 -18.28 -15.41
C ARG A 134 -2.90 -17.13 -16.32
N ILE A 135 -1.64 -17.17 -16.73
CA ILE A 135 -1.01 -16.06 -17.48
C ILE A 135 -1.69 -15.72 -18.81
N GLN A 136 -2.34 -16.72 -19.44
CA GLN A 136 -3.05 -16.55 -20.71
C GLN A 136 -4.54 -16.26 -20.55
N ASP A 137 -5.07 -16.40 -19.32
CA ASP A 137 -6.47 -16.11 -19.05
C ASP A 137 -6.77 -14.61 -19.27
N ARG A 138 -8.01 -14.30 -19.52
CA ARG A 138 -8.47 -12.91 -19.54
C ARG A 138 -8.53 -12.37 -18.12
N ALA A 139 -8.02 -11.18 -17.91
CA ALA A 139 -7.98 -10.58 -16.56
C ALA A 139 -9.37 -10.26 -15.98
N ASP A 140 -10.37 -10.06 -16.83
CA ASP A 140 -11.76 -9.84 -16.46
C ASP A 140 -12.49 -11.12 -16.00
N GLU A 141 -11.96 -12.32 -16.31
CA GLU A 141 -12.51 -13.62 -15.90
C GLU A 141 -11.95 -14.12 -14.56
N LEU A 142 -11.00 -13.39 -13.96
CA LEU A 142 -10.41 -13.75 -12.68
C LEU A 142 -11.43 -13.67 -11.52
N SER A 143 -11.30 -14.59 -10.57
CA SER A 143 -12.00 -14.52 -9.28
C SER A 143 -11.61 -13.28 -8.47
N GLY A 144 -12.37 -12.92 -7.44
CA GLY A 144 -12.04 -11.82 -6.53
C GLY A 144 -10.63 -11.94 -5.95
N PRO A 145 -10.28 -13.07 -5.31
CA PRO A 145 -8.93 -13.31 -4.77
C PRO A 145 -7.81 -13.20 -5.82
N ASP A 146 -8.03 -13.79 -7.03
CA ASP A 146 -7.03 -13.74 -8.09
C ASP A 146 -6.86 -12.32 -8.65
N ARG A 147 -7.92 -11.51 -8.70
CA ARG A 147 -7.80 -10.08 -9.05
C ARG A 147 -6.93 -9.31 -8.06
N LYS A 148 -7.03 -9.61 -6.76
CA LYS A 148 -6.14 -9.01 -5.73
C LYS A 148 -4.68 -9.41 -5.95
N ARG A 149 -4.43 -10.68 -6.27
CA ARG A 149 -3.09 -11.18 -6.62
C ARG A 149 -2.57 -10.54 -7.91
N LEU A 150 -3.41 -10.37 -8.92
CA LEU A 150 -3.07 -9.67 -10.17
C LEU A 150 -2.63 -8.23 -9.90
N GLU A 151 -3.35 -7.51 -9.06
CA GLU A 151 -3.03 -6.12 -8.72
C GLU A 151 -1.70 -6.01 -7.97
N LEU A 152 -1.46 -6.93 -7.04
CA LEU A 152 -0.16 -7.04 -6.37
C LEU A 152 0.96 -7.33 -7.37
N ALA A 153 0.76 -8.27 -8.32
CA ALA A 153 1.73 -8.57 -9.37
C ALA A 153 2.04 -7.35 -10.26
N ARG A 154 1.00 -6.57 -10.63
CA ARG A 154 1.17 -5.31 -11.40
C ARG A 154 2.03 -4.30 -10.65
N ALA A 155 1.77 -4.13 -9.35
CA ALA A 155 2.55 -3.22 -8.52
C ALA A 155 4.00 -3.71 -8.35
N LEU A 156 4.23 -5.02 -8.18
CA LEU A 156 5.56 -5.62 -8.08
C LEU A 156 6.36 -5.50 -9.38
N ALA A 157 5.70 -5.66 -10.53
CA ALA A 157 6.34 -5.52 -11.84
C ALA A 157 6.93 -4.12 -12.08
N MET A 158 6.43 -3.11 -11.37
CA MET A 158 7.01 -1.76 -11.34
C MET A 158 8.34 -1.66 -10.58
N LYS A 159 8.81 -2.74 -9.93
CA LYS A 159 10.04 -2.81 -9.11
C LYS A 159 10.08 -1.74 -8.01
N PRO A 160 9.05 -1.67 -7.15
CA PRO A 160 8.98 -0.64 -6.13
C PRO A 160 10.03 -0.86 -5.03
N LYS A 161 10.45 0.22 -4.35
CA LYS A 161 11.16 0.19 -3.06
C LYS A 161 10.17 0.31 -1.89
N LEU A 162 9.09 1.06 -2.12
CA LEU A 162 7.97 1.21 -1.20
C LEU A 162 6.68 0.79 -1.89
N LEU A 163 5.95 -0.13 -1.29
CA LEU A 163 4.66 -0.61 -1.77
C LEU A 163 3.54 -0.16 -0.82
N LEU A 164 2.55 0.53 -1.36
CA LEU A 164 1.36 0.98 -0.65
C LEU A 164 0.22 0.01 -0.95
N LEU A 165 -0.21 -0.79 0.04
CA LEU A 165 -1.29 -1.76 -0.06
C LEU A 165 -2.55 -1.20 0.58
N ASP A 166 -3.59 -1.01 -0.21
CA ASP A 166 -4.85 -0.39 0.21
C ASP A 166 -5.98 -1.43 0.22
N GLU A 167 -6.27 -1.99 1.39
CA GLU A 167 -7.33 -2.98 1.65
C GLU A 167 -7.28 -4.21 0.71
N VAL A 168 -6.07 -4.74 0.49
CA VAL A 168 -5.87 -5.87 -0.44
C VAL A 168 -6.49 -7.18 0.05
N MET A 169 -6.80 -7.29 1.36
CA MET A 169 -7.43 -8.46 1.97
C MET A 169 -8.95 -8.33 2.10
N ALA A 170 -9.53 -7.18 1.74
CA ALA A 170 -10.97 -6.97 1.83
C ALA A 170 -11.73 -7.95 0.95
N GLY A 171 -12.75 -8.62 1.53
CA GLY A 171 -13.59 -9.60 0.84
C GLY A 171 -12.99 -10.99 0.67
N LEU A 172 -11.78 -11.24 1.22
CA LEU A 172 -11.16 -12.56 1.26
C LEU A 172 -11.64 -13.36 2.48
N ASN A 173 -11.72 -14.69 2.34
CA ASN A 173 -11.92 -15.59 3.47
C ASN A 173 -10.63 -15.75 4.30
N HIS A 174 -10.72 -16.42 5.45
CA HIS A 174 -9.59 -16.55 6.37
C HIS A 174 -8.36 -17.26 5.76
N VAL A 175 -8.58 -18.26 4.92
CA VAL A 175 -7.50 -19.02 4.26
C VAL A 175 -6.80 -18.12 3.23
N GLU A 176 -7.57 -17.43 2.40
CA GLU A 176 -7.07 -16.49 1.40
C GLU A 176 -6.31 -15.31 2.03
N VAL A 177 -6.77 -14.82 3.18
CA VAL A 177 -6.08 -13.79 3.96
C VAL A 177 -4.72 -14.31 4.44
N ASP A 178 -4.66 -15.52 5.01
CA ASP A 178 -3.41 -16.12 5.50
C ASP A 178 -2.43 -16.38 4.33
N GLU A 179 -2.91 -16.87 3.18
CA GLU A 179 -2.10 -17.06 1.96
C GLU A 179 -1.53 -15.71 1.45
N LEU A 180 -2.37 -14.69 1.33
CA LEU A 180 -1.93 -13.39 0.84
C LEU A 180 -0.94 -12.74 1.82
N ALA A 181 -1.14 -12.92 3.13
CA ALA A 181 -0.20 -12.47 4.15
C ALA A 181 1.18 -13.13 4.01
N VAL A 182 1.24 -14.41 3.63
CA VAL A 182 2.51 -15.08 3.32
C VAL A 182 3.19 -14.43 2.11
N VAL A 183 2.44 -14.14 1.05
CA VAL A 183 2.98 -13.46 -0.15
C VAL A 183 3.51 -12.07 0.22
N ILE A 184 2.78 -11.28 1.00
CA ILE A 184 3.20 -9.93 1.41
C ILE A 184 4.50 -9.98 2.24
N ARG A 185 4.66 -10.96 3.15
CA ARG A 185 5.93 -11.16 3.86
C ARG A 185 7.08 -11.48 2.93
N LYS A 186 6.87 -12.38 1.95
CA LYS A 186 7.89 -12.67 0.93
C LYS A 186 8.26 -11.43 0.09
N VAL A 187 7.31 -10.53 -0.18
CA VAL A 187 7.60 -9.24 -0.84
C VAL A 187 8.56 -8.40 0.00
N ARG A 188 8.29 -8.29 1.31
CA ARG A 188 9.18 -7.59 2.24
C ARG A 188 10.57 -8.24 2.28
N ASP A 189 10.65 -9.58 2.29
CA ASP A 189 11.91 -10.33 2.32
C ASP A 189 12.76 -10.11 1.05
N GLN A 190 12.18 -9.62 -0.04
CA GLN A 190 12.89 -9.15 -1.23
C GLN A 190 13.46 -7.71 -1.10
N GLY A 191 13.37 -7.09 0.06
CA GLY A 191 13.87 -5.74 0.29
C GLY A 191 12.86 -4.62 0.01
N ILE A 192 11.58 -4.95 -0.17
CA ILE A 192 10.52 -3.96 -0.43
C ILE A 192 9.85 -3.56 0.88
N SER A 193 9.93 -2.27 1.23
CA SER A 193 9.18 -1.74 2.37
C SER A 193 7.70 -1.59 2.04
N ILE A 194 6.83 -1.74 3.03
CA ILE A 194 5.38 -1.80 2.79
C ILE A 194 4.64 -0.88 3.77
N LEU A 195 3.72 -0.08 3.25
CA LEU A 195 2.65 0.55 4.02
C LEU A 195 1.36 -0.19 3.69
N VAL A 196 0.74 -0.84 4.68
CA VAL A 196 -0.49 -1.61 4.47
C VAL A 196 -1.65 -1.03 5.27
N ILE A 197 -2.76 -0.71 4.58
CA ILE A 197 -4.05 -0.39 5.22
C ILE A 197 -4.86 -1.66 5.24
N GLU A 198 -5.33 -2.07 6.41
CA GLU A 198 -6.23 -3.21 6.56
C GLU A 198 -7.21 -3.01 7.72
N HIS A 199 -8.39 -3.64 7.58
CA HIS A 199 -9.41 -3.68 8.63
C HIS A 199 -9.40 -5.01 9.40
N VAL A 200 -8.72 -6.03 8.87
CA VAL A 200 -8.59 -7.34 9.52
C VAL A 200 -7.46 -7.26 10.55
N ILE A 201 -7.81 -6.89 11.79
CA ILE A 201 -6.84 -6.66 12.88
C ILE A 201 -5.90 -7.85 13.09
N ARG A 202 -6.41 -9.10 13.01
CA ARG A 202 -5.59 -10.30 13.14
C ARG A 202 -4.50 -10.37 12.07
N ALA A 203 -4.82 -10.02 10.82
CA ALA A 203 -3.87 -10.07 9.71
C ALA A 203 -2.81 -8.97 9.83
N ILE A 204 -3.25 -7.73 10.09
CA ILE A 204 -2.32 -6.59 10.18
C ILE A 204 -1.37 -6.72 11.38
N LYS A 205 -1.86 -7.25 12.53
CA LYS A 205 -1.03 -7.56 13.70
C LYS A 205 0.10 -8.55 13.37
N ARG A 206 -0.19 -9.59 12.57
CA ARG A 206 0.79 -10.61 12.19
C ARG A 206 1.76 -10.15 11.11
N LEU A 207 1.36 -9.20 10.28
CA LEU A 207 2.17 -8.69 9.18
C LEU A 207 3.10 -7.57 9.60
N SER A 208 2.61 -6.66 10.42
CA SER A 208 3.26 -5.38 10.65
C SER A 208 4.32 -5.46 11.75
N HIS A 209 5.43 -4.76 11.54
CA HIS A 209 6.43 -4.55 12.59
C HIS A 209 5.99 -3.45 13.55
N ARG A 210 5.20 -2.50 13.04
CA ARG A 210 4.70 -1.32 13.76
C ARG A 210 3.34 -0.95 13.20
N LEU A 211 2.47 -0.39 14.04
CA LEU A 211 1.17 0.15 13.67
C LEU A 211 1.13 1.66 13.88
N LEU A 212 0.69 2.36 12.86
CA LEU A 212 0.33 3.77 12.90
C LEU A 212 -1.19 3.88 12.97
N VAL A 213 -1.74 4.57 13.96
CA VAL A 213 -3.18 4.74 14.13
C VAL A 213 -3.57 6.17 13.83
N LEU A 214 -4.54 6.32 12.92
CA LEU A 214 -5.19 7.60 12.66
C LEU A 214 -6.59 7.63 13.28
N HIS A 215 -6.93 8.78 13.87
CA HIS A 215 -8.28 9.11 14.33
C HIS A 215 -8.56 10.58 14.05
N HIS A 216 -9.69 10.88 13.38
CA HIS A 216 -10.05 12.25 12.96
C HIS A 216 -8.93 13.05 12.27
N GLY A 217 -8.15 12.36 11.43
CA GLY A 217 -7.05 12.97 10.69
C GLY A 217 -5.75 13.16 11.46
N GLU A 218 -5.69 12.78 12.73
CA GLU A 218 -4.51 12.90 13.60
C GLU A 218 -3.91 11.52 13.91
N LYS A 219 -2.60 11.50 14.17
CA LYS A 219 -1.91 10.32 14.66
C LYS A 219 -2.11 10.20 16.17
N ILE A 220 -2.74 9.10 16.61
CA ILE A 220 -2.96 8.84 18.04
C ILE A 220 -2.02 7.78 18.63
N ALA A 221 -1.46 6.89 17.78
CA ALA A 221 -0.47 5.91 18.22
C ALA A 221 0.49 5.53 17.08
N ASP A 222 1.71 5.11 17.44
CA ASP A 222 2.75 4.66 16.51
C ASP A 222 3.77 3.81 17.27
N ASP A 223 3.53 2.51 17.40
CA ASP A 223 4.37 1.56 18.17
C ASP A 223 4.17 0.11 17.67
N GLN A 224 4.76 -0.84 18.36
CA GLN A 224 4.59 -2.27 18.13
C GLN A 224 3.10 -2.68 18.22
N PRO A 225 2.65 -3.66 17.39
CA PRO A 225 1.24 -3.99 17.29
C PRO A 225 0.55 -4.31 18.63
N ASP A 226 1.22 -5.07 19.50
CA ASP A 226 0.64 -5.44 20.80
C ASP A 226 0.42 -4.24 21.71
N ARG A 227 1.34 -3.27 21.71
CA ARG A 227 1.21 -2.04 22.51
C ARG A 227 0.09 -1.15 21.98
N VAL A 228 0.05 -0.96 20.66
CA VAL A 228 -0.98 -0.15 19.99
C VAL A 228 -2.37 -0.72 20.23
N LEU A 229 -2.54 -2.04 20.10
CA LEU A 229 -3.84 -2.68 20.28
C LEU A 229 -4.31 -2.75 21.75
N ALA A 230 -3.40 -2.56 22.70
CA ALA A 230 -3.72 -2.44 24.13
C ALA A 230 -3.87 -0.97 24.60
N ASP A 231 -3.59 0.01 23.74
CA ASP A 231 -3.67 1.43 24.10
C ASP A 231 -5.14 1.85 24.31
N PRO A 232 -5.49 2.40 25.50
CA PRO A 232 -6.85 2.86 25.79
C PRO A 232 -7.39 3.87 24.77
N ALA A 233 -6.57 4.80 24.28
CA ALA A 233 -6.97 5.80 23.28
C ALA A 233 -7.32 5.15 21.93
N VAL A 234 -6.59 4.09 21.54
CA VAL A 234 -6.88 3.32 20.34
C VAL A 234 -8.18 2.53 20.51
N ILE A 235 -8.37 1.87 21.65
CA ILE A 235 -9.59 1.12 21.96
C ILE A 235 -10.82 2.06 21.96
N GLU A 236 -10.71 3.24 22.59
CA GLU A 236 -11.77 4.25 22.59
C GLU A 236 -12.11 4.75 21.18
N ALA A 237 -11.10 4.97 20.34
CA ALA A 237 -11.29 5.40 18.95
C ALA A 237 -12.11 4.40 18.10
N TYR A 238 -12.03 3.10 18.41
CA TYR A 238 -12.79 2.06 17.70
C TYR A 238 -14.14 1.74 18.31
N LEU A 239 -14.26 1.76 19.64
CA LEU A 239 -15.49 1.36 20.36
C LEU A 239 -16.36 2.53 20.76
N GLY A 240 -15.85 3.77 20.68
CA GLY A 240 -16.49 4.95 21.24
C GLY A 240 -16.29 5.04 22.76
N LYS A 241 -16.64 6.18 23.35
CA LYS A 241 -16.61 6.34 24.81
C LYS A 241 -17.58 5.36 25.44
N ARG A 242 -17.12 4.58 26.41
CA ARG A 242 -18.06 3.83 27.27
C ARG A 242 -19.02 4.83 27.92
N PRO A 243 -20.33 4.62 27.85
CA PRO A 243 -21.23 5.41 28.68
C PRO A 243 -20.84 5.16 30.17
N VAL A 244 -20.64 6.26 30.89
CA VAL A 244 -20.41 6.26 32.35
C VAL A 244 -21.69 5.81 33.02
#